data_53418193c7c1cf7ee4e9520b300f10a9
#
_entry.id   53418193c7c1cf7ee4e9520b300f10a9
#
_cell.length_a   1.000
_cell.length_b   1.000
_cell.length_c   1.000
_cell.angle_alpha   90.00
_cell.angle_beta   90.00
_cell.angle_gamma   90.00
#
_symmetry.space_group_name_H-M   'P 1'
#
loop_
_entity.id
_entity.type
_entity.pdbx_description
1 polymer ?
#
loop_
_entity_poly.entity_id
_entity_poly.type
_entity_poly.pdbx_seq_one_letter_code
_entity_poly.pdbx_strand_id
1 'polypeptide(L)'
;MLFIVTYINAKNEITGFLGIKLEDKPYVAIDKLKQRYPNVKWKYPCIYLKNVTLIDTKFDNLVITYKNEKLVEATFTLSDNASVMDNPFKYRVTILNEAKSKLNQITNRFTQEFNGLWNALCSKYGNPTVSSKGNAIWMDINSNSITINLNFNNSQDEMGMHFGGQLTVTYRTVTTNNDEF
;
A
#
# COMPACT_ATOMS: atom_id res chain seq x y z
N MET A 1 -2.63 -16.80 34.93
CA MET A 1 -2.11 -15.52 34.40
C MET A 1 -3.03 -15.08 33.28
N LEU A 2 -3.87 -14.08 33.53
CA LEU A 2 -4.88 -13.62 32.57
C LEU A 2 -4.21 -12.59 31.63
N PHE A 3 -4.00 -12.92 30.37
CA PHE A 3 -3.56 -11.95 29.37
C PHE A 3 -4.75 -11.08 28.97
N ILE A 4 -4.83 -9.88 29.50
CA ILE A 4 -5.75 -8.85 29.04
C ILE A 4 -5.16 -8.33 27.73
N VAL A 5 -5.66 -8.81 26.58
CA VAL A 5 -5.37 -8.20 25.28
C VAL A 5 -6.22 -6.94 25.21
N THR A 6 -5.62 -5.80 25.52
CA THR A 6 -6.24 -4.51 25.27
C THR A 6 -6.19 -4.25 23.77
N TYR A 7 -7.33 -4.40 23.10
CA TYR A 7 -7.49 -3.93 21.72
C TYR A 7 -7.44 -2.40 21.75
N ILE A 8 -6.32 -1.83 21.33
CA ILE A 8 -6.21 -0.39 21.10
C ILE A 8 -6.83 -0.15 19.70
N ASN A 9 -8.09 0.26 19.66
CA ASN A 9 -8.73 0.68 18.42
C ASN A 9 -8.11 2.00 17.92
N ALA A 10 -8.19 2.25 16.62
CA ALA A 10 -7.78 3.52 16.04
C ALA A 10 -8.54 4.67 16.71
N LYS A 11 -7.82 5.78 16.98
CA LYS A 11 -8.37 6.96 17.65
C LYS A 11 -9.56 7.57 16.92
N ASN A 12 -9.57 7.48 15.60
CA ASN A 12 -10.62 8.01 14.73
C ASN A 12 -11.16 6.92 13.80
N GLU A 13 -12.41 7.06 13.42
CA GLU A 13 -13.02 6.17 12.42
C GLU A 13 -12.33 6.27 11.06
N ILE A 14 -12.20 5.13 10.40
CA ILE A 14 -11.68 5.02 9.03
C ILE A 14 -12.86 5.23 8.09
N THR A 15 -13.05 6.47 7.63
CA THR A 15 -14.22 6.85 6.84
C THR A 15 -14.00 6.80 5.32
N GLY A 16 -12.75 6.73 4.86
CA GLY A 16 -12.43 6.70 3.43
C GLY A 16 -11.06 7.26 3.07
N PHE A 17 -10.85 7.47 1.78
CA PHE A 17 -9.61 7.94 1.17
C PHE A 17 -9.91 8.72 -0.12
N LEU A 18 -9.04 9.65 -0.52
CA LEU A 18 -9.14 10.45 -1.75
C LEU A 18 -10.51 11.14 -1.99
N GLY A 19 -11.26 11.44 -0.92
CA GLY A 19 -12.61 11.99 -1.01
C GLY A 19 -13.69 10.94 -1.26
N ILE A 20 -13.35 9.66 -1.39
CA ILE A 20 -14.27 8.53 -1.41
C ILE A 20 -14.56 8.13 0.02
N LYS A 21 -15.81 7.92 0.35
CA LYS A 21 -16.25 7.31 1.60
C LYS A 21 -16.33 5.78 1.42
N LEU A 22 -16.17 5.02 2.51
CA LEU A 22 -16.23 3.55 2.44
C LEU A 22 -17.63 3.04 2.01
N GLU A 23 -18.67 3.81 2.31
CA GLU A 23 -20.06 3.52 1.90
C GLU A 23 -20.43 3.99 0.48
N ASP A 24 -19.54 4.72 -0.21
CA ASP A 24 -19.84 5.20 -1.57
C ASP A 24 -20.04 4.02 -2.52
N LYS A 25 -21.11 4.06 -3.30
CA LYS A 25 -21.34 3.13 -4.41
C LYS A 25 -20.32 3.35 -5.54
N PRO A 26 -20.07 2.34 -6.40
CA PRO A 26 -19.05 2.44 -7.45
C PRO A 26 -19.17 3.68 -8.34
N TYR A 27 -20.38 4.03 -8.79
CA TYR A 27 -20.59 5.19 -9.66
C TYR A 27 -20.29 6.52 -8.96
N VAL A 28 -20.60 6.64 -7.66
CA VAL A 28 -20.28 7.84 -6.86
C VAL A 28 -18.77 7.98 -6.70
N ALA A 29 -18.09 6.87 -6.40
CA ALA A 29 -16.64 6.85 -6.29
C ALA A 29 -15.96 7.23 -7.62
N ILE A 30 -16.45 6.70 -8.77
CA ILE A 30 -15.95 7.03 -10.09
C ILE A 30 -16.09 8.52 -10.37
N ASP A 31 -17.24 9.11 -10.10
CA ASP A 31 -17.48 10.54 -10.37
C ASP A 31 -16.58 11.44 -9.52
N LYS A 32 -16.37 11.11 -8.24
CA LYS A 32 -15.43 11.81 -7.37
C LYS A 32 -13.97 11.68 -7.87
N LEU A 33 -13.58 10.49 -8.30
CA LEU A 33 -12.22 10.23 -8.81
C LEU A 33 -11.96 10.94 -10.14
N LYS A 34 -12.92 10.96 -11.07
CA LYS A 34 -12.77 11.63 -12.37
C LYS A 34 -12.46 13.12 -12.27
N GLN A 35 -12.88 13.78 -11.18
CA GLN A 35 -12.55 15.18 -10.94
C GLN A 35 -11.05 15.44 -10.78
N ARG A 36 -10.28 14.46 -10.32
CA ARG A 36 -8.83 14.55 -10.10
C ARG A 36 -8.00 13.66 -11.03
N TYR A 37 -8.60 12.56 -11.49
CA TYR A 37 -7.95 11.51 -12.27
C TYR A 37 -8.77 11.19 -13.52
N PRO A 38 -8.56 11.90 -14.63
CA PRO A 38 -9.39 11.74 -15.85
C PRO A 38 -9.31 10.33 -16.46
N ASN A 39 -8.23 9.60 -16.15
CA ASN A 39 -7.98 8.25 -16.69
C ASN A 39 -8.51 7.11 -15.80
N VAL A 40 -9.53 7.36 -14.98
CA VAL A 40 -10.22 6.32 -14.20
C VAL A 40 -10.77 5.25 -15.13
N LYS A 41 -10.43 3.99 -14.88
CA LYS A 41 -10.97 2.84 -15.62
C LYS A 41 -11.87 2.05 -14.70
N TRP A 42 -13.08 1.75 -15.19
CA TRP A 42 -14.03 0.86 -14.55
C TRP A 42 -14.10 -0.46 -15.28
N LYS A 43 -13.85 -1.56 -14.57
CA LYS A 43 -14.10 -2.93 -15.04
C LYS A 43 -14.61 -3.71 -13.84
N TYR A 44 -15.94 -3.92 -13.82
CA TYR A 44 -16.59 -4.62 -12.71
C TYR A 44 -15.83 -5.89 -12.30
N PRO A 45 -15.59 -6.11 -11.01
CA PRO A 45 -16.04 -5.31 -9.85
C PRO A 45 -15.03 -4.22 -9.42
N CYS A 46 -14.05 -3.85 -10.25
CA CYS A 46 -12.92 -3.02 -9.84
C CYS A 46 -12.85 -1.66 -10.56
N ILE A 47 -12.40 -0.65 -9.83
CA ILE A 47 -11.93 0.64 -10.36
C ILE A 47 -10.41 0.64 -10.35
N TYR A 48 -9.80 1.07 -11.45
CA TYR A 48 -8.34 1.12 -11.64
C TYR A 48 -7.88 2.54 -11.91
N LEU A 49 -6.84 2.97 -11.19
CA LEU A 49 -6.16 4.24 -11.43
C LEU A 49 -4.64 4.02 -11.45
N LYS A 50 -3.96 4.92 -12.17
CA LYS A 50 -2.49 5.00 -12.19
C LYS A 50 -2.03 6.35 -11.69
N ASN A 51 -0.80 6.41 -11.16
CA ASN A 51 -0.14 7.64 -10.70
C ASN A 51 -1.00 8.41 -9.68
N VAL A 52 -1.39 7.74 -8.60
CA VAL A 52 -2.27 8.27 -7.56
C VAL A 52 -1.45 8.75 -6.38
N THR A 53 -1.75 9.93 -5.85
CA THR A 53 -1.11 10.44 -4.64
C THR A 53 -2.02 10.22 -3.44
N LEU A 54 -1.54 9.50 -2.44
CA LEU A 54 -2.18 9.34 -1.12
C LEU A 54 -1.26 9.98 -0.07
N ILE A 55 -1.80 10.94 0.69
CA ILE A 55 -0.98 11.78 1.56
C ILE A 55 0.07 12.48 0.66
N ASP A 56 1.36 12.31 0.86
CA ASP A 56 2.42 12.87 0.02
C ASP A 56 3.12 11.79 -0.84
N THR A 57 2.74 10.53 -0.68
CA THR A 57 3.32 9.40 -1.43
C THR A 57 2.61 9.19 -2.76
N LYS A 58 3.38 9.13 -3.84
CA LYS A 58 2.90 8.84 -5.19
C LYS A 58 2.97 7.35 -5.48
N PHE A 59 1.81 6.72 -5.64
CA PHE A 59 1.64 5.31 -5.97
C PHE A 59 1.48 5.10 -7.48
N ASP A 60 2.02 4.01 -7.98
CA ASP A 60 1.90 3.62 -9.39
C ASP A 60 0.47 3.24 -9.74
N ASN A 61 -0.19 2.52 -8.83
CA ASN A 61 -1.52 1.97 -9.05
C ASN A 61 -2.40 2.09 -7.81
N LEU A 62 -3.70 2.26 -8.06
CA LEU A 62 -4.77 2.05 -7.09
C LEU A 62 -5.79 1.11 -7.72
N VAL A 63 -6.16 0.07 -6.98
CA VAL A 63 -7.28 -0.83 -7.32
C VAL A 63 -8.30 -0.75 -6.19
N ILE A 64 -9.56 -0.43 -6.54
CA ILE A 64 -10.68 -0.40 -5.60
C ILE A 64 -11.63 -1.51 -6.00
N THR A 65 -11.94 -2.41 -5.10
CA THR A 65 -12.79 -3.58 -5.34
C THR A 65 -14.13 -3.42 -4.63
N TYR A 66 -15.20 -3.73 -5.35
CA TYR A 66 -16.57 -3.72 -4.86
C TYR A 66 -17.17 -5.12 -4.86
N LYS A 67 -18.02 -5.42 -3.88
CA LYS A 67 -18.88 -6.60 -3.84
C LYS A 67 -20.30 -6.13 -3.48
N ASN A 68 -21.31 -6.47 -4.29
CA ASN A 68 -22.71 -6.04 -4.08
C ASN A 68 -22.82 -4.52 -3.87
N GLU A 69 -22.16 -3.74 -4.75
CA GLU A 69 -22.08 -2.27 -4.70
C GLU A 69 -21.43 -1.68 -3.44
N LYS A 70 -20.91 -2.49 -2.51
CA LYS A 70 -20.17 -2.07 -1.32
C LYS A 70 -18.67 -2.14 -1.59
N LEU A 71 -17.92 -1.12 -1.19
CA LEU A 71 -16.46 -1.16 -1.23
C LEU A 71 -15.97 -2.19 -0.24
N VAL A 72 -15.14 -3.13 -0.70
CA VAL A 72 -14.56 -4.17 0.17
C VAL A 72 -13.07 -3.95 0.40
N GLU A 73 -12.37 -3.46 -0.62
CA GLU A 73 -10.93 -3.22 -0.52
C GLU A 73 -10.49 -2.11 -1.47
N ALA A 74 -9.49 -1.33 -1.03
CA ALA A 74 -8.77 -0.41 -1.90
C ALA A 74 -7.27 -0.54 -1.63
N THR A 75 -6.49 -0.93 -2.65
CA THR A 75 -5.06 -1.17 -2.54
C THR A 75 -4.27 -0.20 -3.42
N PHE A 76 -3.44 0.62 -2.78
CA PHE A 76 -2.41 1.46 -3.39
C PHE A 76 -1.12 0.67 -3.45
N THR A 77 -0.44 0.70 -4.59
CA THR A 77 0.84 0.00 -4.80
C THR A 77 1.87 0.94 -5.39
N LEU A 78 3.01 1.05 -4.73
CA LEU A 78 4.24 1.63 -5.24
C LEU A 78 5.26 0.51 -5.37
N SER A 79 5.86 0.35 -6.55
CA SER A 79 6.88 -0.65 -6.81
C SER A 79 8.04 -0.06 -7.59
N ASP A 80 9.24 -0.56 -7.32
CA ASP A 80 10.45 -0.20 -8.05
C ASP A 80 11.37 -1.40 -8.12
N ASN A 81 12.02 -1.55 -9.28
CA ASN A 81 12.95 -2.63 -9.53
C ASN A 81 14.23 -2.07 -10.15
N ALA A 82 15.36 -2.60 -9.73
CA ALA A 82 16.65 -2.34 -10.35
C ALA A 82 17.41 -3.65 -10.57
N SER A 83 18.25 -3.67 -11.58
CA SER A 83 19.14 -4.80 -11.85
C SER A 83 20.55 -4.30 -12.12
N VAL A 84 21.52 -5.13 -11.79
CA VAL A 84 22.92 -4.98 -12.16
C VAL A 84 23.29 -6.21 -12.97
N MET A 85 23.50 -6.00 -14.27
CA MET A 85 23.86 -7.05 -15.22
C MET A 85 25.29 -7.54 -14.94
N ASP A 86 25.50 -8.84 -15.00
CA ASP A 86 26.85 -9.40 -14.99
C ASP A 86 27.56 -8.98 -16.27
N ASN A 87 28.76 -8.44 -16.13
CA ASN A 87 29.54 -7.94 -17.27
C ASN A 87 30.96 -8.50 -17.18
N PRO A 88 31.36 -9.38 -18.11
CA PRO A 88 32.67 -10.04 -18.08
C PRO A 88 33.84 -9.05 -18.25
N PHE A 89 33.58 -7.83 -18.72
CA PHE A 89 34.61 -6.78 -18.89
C PHE A 89 34.71 -5.83 -17.69
N LYS A 90 33.85 -5.98 -16.67
CA LYS A 90 33.90 -5.21 -15.41
C LYS A 90 34.58 -6.03 -14.32
N TYR A 91 35.38 -5.35 -13.49
CA TYR A 91 35.89 -5.99 -12.28
C TYR A 91 34.72 -6.33 -11.35
N ARG A 92 34.72 -7.54 -10.76
CA ARG A 92 33.67 -8.01 -9.84
C ARG A 92 33.38 -7.04 -8.69
N VAL A 93 34.42 -6.36 -8.20
CA VAL A 93 34.28 -5.34 -7.14
C VAL A 93 33.41 -4.14 -7.61
N THR A 94 33.55 -3.74 -8.86
CA THR A 94 32.74 -2.63 -9.43
C THR A 94 31.28 -3.04 -9.54
N ILE A 95 30.98 -4.25 -9.99
CA ILE A 95 29.63 -4.80 -10.08
C ILE A 95 28.97 -4.87 -8.69
N LEU A 96 29.70 -5.36 -7.68
CA LEU A 96 29.21 -5.43 -6.30
C LEU A 96 28.94 -4.05 -5.70
N ASN A 97 29.80 -3.06 -5.97
CA ASN A 97 29.58 -1.68 -5.50
C ASN A 97 28.36 -1.04 -6.17
N GLU A 98 28.13 -1.27 -7.46
CA GLU A 98 26.96 -0.81 -8.19
C GLU A 98 25.69 -1.47 -7.63
N ALA A 99 25.70 -2.77 -7.40
CA ALA A 99 24.61 -3.52 -6.79
C ALA A 99 24.25 -2.99 -5.40
N LYS A 100 25.27 -2.77 -4.54
CA LYS A 100 25.07 -2.19 -3.20
C LYS A 100 24.48 -0.77 -3.27
N SER A 101 24.95 0.04 -4.21
CA SER A 101 24.43 1.39 -4.41
C SER A 101 22.93 1.38 -4.80
N LYS A 102 22.55 0.54 -5.78
CA LYS A 102 21.15 0.42 -6.22
C LYS A 102 20.24 -0.13 -5.12
N LEU A 103 20.70 -1.16 -4.40
CA LEU A 103 19.97 -1.70 -3.25
C LEU A 103 19.72 -0.62 -2.18
N ASN A 104 20.76 0.15 -1.84
CA ASN A 104 20.64 1.24 -0.86
C ASN A 104 19.67 2.32 -1.32
N GLN A 105 19.69 2.70 -2.61
CA GLN A 105 18.75 3.68 -3.16
C GLN A 105 17.30 3.23 -3.03
N ILE A 106 16.98 1.99 -3.44
CA ILE A 106 15.64 1.43 -3.30
C ILE A 106 15.24 1.37 -1.83
N THR A 107 16.09 0.80 -0.98
CA THR A 107 15.80 0.64 0.46
C THR A 107 15.54 2.00 1.13
N ASN A 108 16.38 2.99 0.89
CA ASN A 108 16.23 4.32 1.49
C ASN A 108 14.94 5.00 1.02
N ARG A 109 14.66 4.99 -0.30
CA ARG A 109 13.44 5.56 -0.87
C ARG A 109 12.20 4.96 -0.20
N PHE A 110 12.05 3.63 -0.25
CA PHE A 110 10.86 2.96 0.29
C PHE A 110 10.73 3.11 1.81
N THR A 111 11.84 3.13 2.54
CA THR A 111 11.83 3.37 3.99
C THR A 111 11.35 4.79 4.31
N GLN A 112 11.75 5.79 3.53
CA GLN A 112 11.28 7.16 3.70
C GLN A 112 9.78 7.28 3.42
N GLU A 113 9.29 6.71 2.31
CA GLU A 113 7.86 6.69 1.97
C GLU A 113 7.03 5.97 3.05
N PHE A 114 7.49 4.81 3.51
CA PHE A 114 6.86 4.07 4.60
C PHE A 114 6.76 4.90 5.89
N ASN A 115 7.86 5.55 6.29
CA ASN A 115 7.89 6.38 7.49
C ASN A 115 6.98 7.61 7.37
N GLY A 116 6.92 8.23 6.20
CA GLY A 116 6.00 9.34 5.92
C GLY A 116 4.54 8.92 6.10
N LEU A 117 4.15 7.81 5.47
CA LEU A 117 2.80 7.22 5.62
C LEU A 117 2.49 6.82 7.05
N TRP A 118 3.44 6.15 7.72
CA TRP A 118 3.32 5.77 9.13
C TRP A 118 3.00 6.99 10.00
N ASN A 119 3.81 8.04 9.90
CA ASN A 119 3.63 9.25 10.71
C ASN A 119 2.28 9.93 10.44
N ALA A 120 1.87 10.02 9.18
CA ALA A 120 0.59 10.61 8.81
C ALA A 120 -0.60 9.79 9.32
N LEU A 121 -0.53 8.45 9.21
CA LEU A 121 -1.57 7.56 9.73
C LEU A 121 -1.61 7.58 11.26
N CYS A 122 -0.46 7.61 11.95
CA CYS A 122 -0.40 7.79 13.40
C CYS A 122 -0.98 9.14 13.85
N SER A 123 -0.71 10.21 13.11
CA SER A 123 -1.28 11.54 13.40
C SER A 123 -2.80 11.53 13.29
N LYS A 124 -3.35 10.83 12.29
CA LYS A 124 -4.79 10.79 12.01
C LYS A 124 -5.54 9.77 12.85
N TYR A 125 -4.99 8.56 13.01
CA TYR A 125 -5.68 7.41 13.60
C TYR A 125 -5.09 6.96 14.95
N GLY A 126 -4.01 7.57 15.41
CA GLY A 126 -3.27 7.14 16.61
C GLY A 126 -2.28 6.02 16.29
N ASN A 127 -1.79 5.33 17.32
CA ASN A 127 -0.87 4.22 17.14
C ASN A 127 -1.55 3.02 16.44
N PRO A 128 -0.82 2.27 15.62
CA PRO A 128 -1.38 1.07 14.99
C PRO A 128 -1.80 0.03 16.03
N THR A 129 -2.86 -0.71 15.71
CA THR A 129 -3.36 -1.83 16.54
C THR A 129 -2.34 -2.98 16.58
N VAL A 130 -1.69 -3.23 15.45
CA VAL A 130 -0.61 -4.23 15.31
C VAL A 130 0.51 -3.60 14.49
N SER A 131 1.75 -3.85 14.90
CA SER A 131 2.91 -3.44 14.12
C SER A 131 4.07 -4.42 14.22
N SER A 132 4.80 -4.52 13.12
CA SER A 132 6.05 -5.27 13.02
C SER A 132 6.97 -4.57 12.01
N LYS A 133 8.17 -5.08 11.82
CA LYS A 133 9.11 -4.50 10.85
C LYS A 133 8.50 -4.50 9.44
N GLY A 134 8.27 -3.30 8.89
CA GLY A 134 7.71 -3.10 7.55
C GLY A 134 6.21 -3.37 7.43
N ASN A 135 5.48 -3.53 8.55
CA ASN A 135 4.03 -3.74 8.52
C ASN A 135 3.37 -3.02 9.69
N ALA A 136 2.21 -2.39 9.43
CA ALA A 136 1.35 -1.85 10.47
C ALA A 136 -0.12 -1.92 10.07
N ILE A 137 -0.98 -2.13 11.06
CA ILE A 137 -2.43 -2.24 10.88
C ILE A 137 -3.11 -1.30 11.87
N TRP A 138 -3.95 -0.41 11.35
CA TRP A 138 -4.92 0.37 12.12
C TRP A 138 -6.29 -0.25 11.94
N MET A 139 -7.02 -0.43 13.03
CA MET A 139 -8.38 -0.97 13.00
C MET A 139 -9.29 -0.05 13.82
N ASP A 140 -10.41 0.36 13.24
CA ASP A 140 -11.40 1.18 13.93
C ASP A 140 -12.45 0.33 14.67
N ILE A 141 -13.35 1.01 15.36
CA ILE A 141 -14.43 0.35 16.14
C ILE A 141 -15.41 -0.42 15.25
N ASN A 142 -15.52 -0.05 13.97
CA ASN A 142 -16.36 -0.71 12.98
C ASN A 142 -15.62 -1.87 12.28
N SER A 143 -14.41 -2.20 12.75
CA SER A 143 -13.52 -3.21 12.17
C SER A 143 -13.03 -2.90 10.74
N ASN A 144 -13.22 -1.66 10.26
CA ASN A 144 -12.51 -1.24 9.06
C ASN A 144 -11.02 -1.14 9.37
N SER A 145 -10.20 -1.44 8.38
CA SER A 145 -8.74 -1.43 8.60
C SER A 145 -7.97 -0.70 7.52
N ILE A 146 -6.82 -0.16 7.92
CA ILE A 146 -5.77 0.30 7.04
C ILE A 146 -4.53 -0.54 7.36
N THR A 147 -3.95 -1.13 6.34
CA THR A 147 -2.68 -1.85 6.44
C THR A 147 -1.64 -1.16 5.58
N ILE A 148 -0.47 -0.84 6.12
CA ILE A 148 0.71 -0.53 5.33
C ILE A 148 1.68 -1.69 5.38
N ASN A 149 2.26 -2.03 4.23
CA ASN A 149 3.21 -3.14 4.13
C ASN A 149 4.36 -2.75 3.20
N LEU A 150 5.59 -2.94 3.68
CA LEU A 150 6.83 -2.70 2.96
C LEU A 150 7.60 -4.02 2.80
N ASN A 151 7.78 -4.43 1.57
CA ASN A 151 8.53 -5.63 1.20
C ASN A 151 9.73 -5.29 0.34
N PHE A 152 10.82 -6.00 0.55
CA PHE A 152 11.99 -6.00 -0.31
C PHE A 152 12.25 -7.41 -0.82
N ASN A 153 12.59 -7.51 -2.10
CA ASN A 153 13.03 -8.75 -2.72
C ASN A 153 14.36 -8.54 -3.41
N ASN A 154 15.19 -9.56 -3.36
CA ASN A 154 16.45 -9.63 -4.08
C ASN A 154 16.61 -11.05 -4.61
N SER A 155 17.07 -11.13 -5.84
CA SER A 155 17.40 -12.39 -6.50
C SER A 155 18.67 -12.24 -7.31
N GLN A 156 19.31 -13.36 -7.61
CA GLN A 156 20.43 -13.43 -8.51
C GLN A 156 20.17 -14.59 -9.48
N ASP A 157 20.46 -14.36 -10.75
CA ASP A 157 20.43 -15.36 -11.80
C ASP A 157 21.68 -15.26 -12.68
N GLU A 158 21.69 -15.96 -13.81
CA GLU A 158 22.81 -15.97 -14.77
C GLU A 158 23.02 -14.59 -15.44
N MET A 159 22.01 -13.72 -15.41
CA MET A 159 22.05 -12.39 -16.03
C MET A 159 22.49 -11.29 -15.07
N GLY A 160 22.47 -11.53 -13.76
CA GLY A 160 22.91 -10.57 -12.77
C GLY A 160 22.12 -10.58 -11.47
N MET A 161 22.23 -9.45 -10.74
CA MET A 161 21.53 -9.22 -9.47
C MET A 161 20.33 -8.32 -9.66
N HIS A 162 19.19 -8.71 -9.11
CA HIS A 162 17.92 -7.99 -9.20
C HIS A 162 17.47 -7.58 -7.81
N PHE A 163 16.99 -6.36 -7.69
CA PHE A 163 16.51 -5.76 -6.44
C PHE A 163 15.12 -5.18 -6.67
N GLY A 164 14.24 -5.37 -5.71
CA GLY A 164 12.90 -4.79 -5.76
C GLY A 164 12.44 -4.29 -4.42
N GLY A 165 11.60 -3.25 -4.45
CA GLY A 165 10.84 -2.76 -3.32
C GLY A 165 9.37 -2.64 -3.69
N GLN A 166 8.51 -2.96 -2.74
CA GLN A 166 7.08 -2.76 -2.87
C GLN A 166 6.52 -2.20 -1.57
N LEU A 167 5.78 -1.11 -1.69
CA LEU A 167 5.03 -0.50 -0.61
C LEU A 167 3.55 -0.53 -0.98
N THR A 168 2.72 -1.09 -0.09
CA THR A 168 1.28 -1.12 -0.26
C THR A 168 0.57 -0.43 0.89
N VAL A 169 -0.54 0.25 0.58
CA VAL A 169 -1.52 0.73 1.55
C VAL A 169 -2.86 0.14 1.17
N THR A 170 -3.46 -0.64 2.08
CA THR A 170 -4.73 -1.32 1.83
C THR A 170 -5.77 -0.86 2.85
N TYR A 171 -6.87 -0.31 2.35
CA TYR A 171 -8.10 -0.05 3.10
C TYR A 171 -9.03 -1.24 2.93
N ARG A 172 -9.58 -1.77 4.02
CA ARG A 172 -10.59 -2.84 4.00
C ARG A 172 -11.79 -2.46 4.85
N THR A 173 -12.97 -2.83 4.34
CA THR A 173 -14.22 -2.75 5.09
C THR A 173 -14.63 -4.16 5.51
N VAL A 174 -15.34 -4.26 6.63
CA VAL A 174 -16.00 -5.52 7.01
C VAL A 174 -17.26 -5.65 6.17
N THR A 175 -17.26 -6.59 5.25
CA THR A 175 -18.51 -7.08 4.68
C THR A 175 -19.12 -8.03 5.73
N THR A 176 -20.14 -7.57 6.45
CA THR A 176 -20.96 -8.50 7.23
C THR A 176 -21.56 -9.52 6.27
N ASN A 177 -21.27 -10.80 6.49
CA ASN A 177 -21.79 -11.93 5.69
C ASN A 177 -23.29 -12.16 5.87
N ASN A 178 -24.10 -11.09 5.95
CA ASN A 178 -25.55 -11.17 6.11
C ASN A 178 -26.32 -11.27 4.78
N ASP A 179 -25.61 -11.41 3.65
CA ASP A 179 -26.22 -11.52 2.31
C ASP A 179 -26.11 -12.94 1.70
N GLU A 180 -25.90 -13.97 2.51
CA GLU A 180 -26.01 -15.38 2.10
C GLU A 180 -27.33 -15.99 2.62
N PHE A 181 -28.46 -15.49 2.09
CA PHE A 181 -29.74 -16.24 2.08
C PHE A 181 -30.62 -15.72 0.95
#